data_38d533ad927f42933be3c66a0c94946b
#
_entry.id   38d533ad927f42933be3c66a0c94946b
#
_cell.length_a   1.000
_cell.length_b   1.000
_cell.length_c   1.000
_cell.angle_alpha   90.00
_cell.angle_beta   90.00
_cell.angle_gamma   90.00
#
_symmetry.space_group_name_H-M   'P 1'
#
loop_
_entity.id
_entity.type
_entity.pdbx_description
1 polymer ?
#
loop_
_entity_poly.entity_id
_entity_poly.type
_entity_poly.pdbx_seq_one_letter_code
_entity_poly.pdbx_strand_id
1 'polypeptide(L)'
;MAKAAGLSDRRLGRRNRFSPSAKIALMVLKAYTGFSDRQLVEHLNGNIHYQIFCGIMIPPSLPITNFKIVSAIRNEIASRLDIDSFQELLASHWKPYLDNLHVCMTDATCYESHMRFPTDMKLLWESLEWLYRHICRHCRELGIRRPRNKYRNVAESYLSYCKKRKRRASRARMLKRRMIKLLEKLLSQRDGIHSEYGALLRYTQDYHKRLSIIRKVLVQEKEMFEGRKVSDRIVSIDRHYVRPIVRGKETKSVEFGAKVNNIQIDGISFIEHLSFKAFNEGIRLKDCIRMQQKLMNVRVRCVAADSIYANNANRKFCTKYGISTSFVRKGRAAKDEPLRKVLRSELSKERATRLEGSFGTQKQHYSLSRIKARNRKTEILW
;
A
#
# COMPACT_ATOMS: atom_id res chain seq x y z
N MET A 1 19.73 2.42 -13.49
CA MET A 1 18.73 2.79 -12.48
C MET A 1 17.92 4.05 -12.83
N ALA A 2 18.52 5.24 -12.96
CA ALA A 2 17.76 6.47 -13.20
C ALA A 2 16.89 6.42 -14.47
N LYS A 3 17.44 5.92 -15.60
CA LYS A 3 16.73 5.74 -16.85
C LYS A 3 15.57 4.73 -16.73
N ALA A 4 15.78 3.62 -16.04
CA ALA A 4 14.73 2.62 -15.76
C ALA A 4 13.63 3.15 -14.82
N ALA A 5 13.96 4.09 -13.92
CA ALA A 5 12.99 4.82 -13.12
C ALA A 5 12.29 5.96 -13.89
N GLY A 6 12.46 6.08 -15.20
CA GLY A 6 11.85 7.13 -16.02
C GLY A 6 12.35 8.54 -15.71
N LEU A 7 13.51 8.66 -15.06
CA LEU A 7 14.09 9.94 -14.68
C LEU A 7 15.12 10.39 -15.73
N SER A 8 15.03 11.64 -16.13
CA SER A 8 15.98 12.29 -17.04
C SER A 8 16.35 13.70 -16.53
N ASP A 9 17.54 14.16 -16.88
CA ASP A 9 17.91 15.53 -16.63
C ASP A 9 17.10 16.50 -17.50
N ARG A 10 16.82 17.68 -16.97
CA ARG A 10 16.24 18.77 -17.76
C ARG A 10 17.25 19.23 -18.80
N ARG A 11 16.83 19.26 -20.08
CA ARG A 11 17.66 19.74 -21.17
C ARG A 11 17.82 21.27 -21.18
N LEU A 12 16.89 22.00 -20.60
CA LEU A 12 16.83 23.47 -20.59
C LEU A 12 16.52 24.00 -19.19
N GLY A 13 17.09 25.15 -18.84
CA GLY A 13 16.86 25.85 -17.57
C GLY A 13 17.89 25.53 -16.47
N ARG A 14 17.64 26.04 -15.23
CA ARG A 14 18.51 25.82 -14.08
C ARG A 14 18.62 24.33 -13.76
N ARG A 15 19.84 23.82 -13.65
CA ARG A 15 20.10 22.41 -13.27
C ARG A 15 19.47 22.09 -11.91
N ASN A 16 18.82 20.96 -11.81
CA ASN A 16 18.32 20.47 -10.52
C ASN A 16 19.51 20.16 -9.60
N ARG A 17 19.40 20.52 -8.33
CA ARG A 17 20.40 20.20 -7.32
C ARG A 17 20.63 18.69 -7.19
N PHE A 18 19.58 17.87 -7.41
CA PHE A 18 19.64 16.43 -7.42
C PHE A 18 19.55 15.92 -8.86
N SER A 19 20.60 15.25 -9.31
CA SER A 19 20.57 14.48 -10.56
C SER A 19 19.56 13.33 -10.46
N PRO A 20 19.15 12.70 -11.55
CA PRO A 20 18.29 11.51 -11.53
C PRO A 20 18.82 10.40 -10.61
N SER A 21 20.12 10.13 -10.65
CA SER A 21 20.75 9.13 -9.78
C SER A 21 20.75 9.55 -8.31
N ALA A 22 21.04 10.84 -8.03
CA ALA A 22 20.99 11.41 -6.69
C ALA A 22 19.59 11.30 -6.06
N LYS A 23 18.52 11.44 -6.84
CA LYS A 23 17.14 11.28 -6.37
C LYS A 23 16.87 9.84 -5.91
N ILE A 24 17.34 8.84 -6.67
CA ILE A 24 17.20 7.43 -6.29
C ILE A 24 18.03 7.15 -5.05
N ALA A 25 19.29 7.57 -5.02
CA ALA A 25 20.16 7.39 -3.86
C ALA A 25 19.58 8.02 -2.58
N LEU A 26 18.97 9.21 -2.71
CA LEU A 26 18.28 9.86 -1.59
C LEU A 26 17.09 9.02 -1.07
N MET A 27 16.33 8.35 -1.94
CA MET A 27 15.24 7.47 -1.52
C MET A 27 15.75 6.17 -0.87
N VAL A 28 16.84 5.60 -1.37
CA VAL A 28 17.52 4.46 -0.73
C VAL A 28 18.03 4.87 0.65
N LEU A 29 18.72 6.00 0.76
CA LEU A 29 19.20 6.54 2.04
C LEU A 29 18.05 6.79 3.02
N LYS A 30 16.92 7.31 2.53
CA LYS A 30 15.71 7.51 3.30
C LYS A 30 15.13 6.23 3.88
N ALA A 31 15.08 5.16 3.08
CA ALA A 31 14.60 3.85 3.52
C ALA A 31 15.58 3.22 4.52
N TYR A 32 16.88 3.31 4.24
CA TYR A 32 17.94 2.76 5.08
C TYR A 32 18.01 3.40 6.46
N THR A 33 17.94 4.73 6.54
CA THR A 33 18.09 5.47 7.81
C THR A 33 16.78 5.54 8.63
N GLY A 34 15.63 5.38 8.00
CA GLY A 34 14.33 5.58 8.65
C GLY A 34 14.05 7.03 9.11
N PHE A 35 14.92 8.00 8.81
CA PHE A 35 14.80 9.40 9.20
C PHE A 35 13.50 10.04 8.68
N SER A 36 12.96 11.02 9.40
CA SER A 36 11.95 11.91 8.85
C SER A 36 12.52 12.73 7.68
N ASP A 37 11.67 13.32 6.83
CA ASP A 37 12.14 14.12 5.69
C ASP A 37 12.99 15.32 6.17
N ARG A 38 12.67 15.87 7.34
CA ARG A 38 13.43 16.96 7.96
C ARG A 38 14.80 16.48 8.45
N GLN A 39 14.84 15.41 9.24
CA GLN A 39 16.10 14.83 9.72
C GLN A 39 17.02 14.41 8.57
N LEU A 40 16.45 13.81 7.51
CA LEU A 40 17.25 13.41 6.36
C LEU A 40 17.97 14.61 5.72
N VAL A 41 17.29 15.74 5.57
CA VAL A 41 17.89 16.96 5.03
C VAL A 41 18.94 17.55 5.98
N GLU A 42 18.64 17.58 7.29
CA GLU A 42 19.59 18.05 8.32
C GLU A 42 20.87 17.22 8.30
N HIS A 43 20.76 15.89 8.33
CA HIS A 43 21.93 15.00 8.24
C HIS A 43 22.62 15.09 6.88
N LEU A 44 21.91 15.24 5.79
CA LEU A 44 22.51 15.38 4.46
C LEU A 44 23.37 16.64 4.35
N ASN A 45 22.94 17.76 4.98
CA ASN A 45 23.72 19.00 5.01
C ASN A 45 25.04 18.83 5.77
N GLY A 46 25.06 18.06 6.86
CA GLY A 46 26.22 17.95 7.74
C GLY A 46 27.09 16.68 7.55
N ASN A 47 26.62 15.70 6.76
CA ASN A 47 27.32 14.42 6.62
C ASN A 47 27.86 14.21 5.21
N ILE A 48 29.19 14.30 5.08
CA ILE A 48 29.89 14.14 3.79
C ILE A 48 29.67 12.74 3.17
N HIS A 49 29.56 11.68 3.97
CA HIS A 49 29.33 10.33 3.46
C HIS A 49 27.96 10.20 2.81
N TYR A 50 26.93 10.85 3.37
CA TYR A 50 25.59 10.89 2.76
C TYR A 50 25.59 11.71 1.47
N GLN A 51 26.37 12.79 1.43
CA GLN A 51 26.53 13.58 0.22
C GLN A 51 27.22 12.78 -0.89
N ILE A 52 28.31 12.09 -0.58
CA ILE A 52 29.04 11.22 -1.51
C ILE A 52 28.10 10.10 -2.01
N PHE A 53 27.38 9.42 -1.11
CA PHE A 53 26.41 8.39 -1.49
C PHE A 53 25.34 8.89 -2.45
N CYS A 54 24.85 10.10 -2.22
CA CYS A 54 23.87 10.76 -3.09
C CYS A 54 24.48 11.41 -4.33
N GLY A 55 25.80 11.43 -4.48
CA GLY A 55 26.49 12.10 -5.60
C GLY A 55 26.19 13.59 -5.68
N ILE A 56 26.12 14.26 -4.52
CA ILE A 56 25.88 15.71 -4.41
C ILE A 56 26.91 16.35 -3.48
N MET A 57 27.23 17.62 -3.72
CA MET A 57 28.01 18.43 -2.79
C MET A 57 27.16 19.59 -2.28
N ILE A 58 27.12 19.78 -0.99
CA ILE A 58 26.34 20.84 -0.32
C ILE A 58 27.33 21.72 0.45
N PRO A 59 27.67 22.89 -0.08
CA PRO A 59 28.56 23.80 0.61
C PRO A 59 27.89 24.32 1.91
N PRO A 60 28.65 24.50 3.00
CA PRO A 60 28.12 24.97 4.28
C PRO A 60 27.43 26.35 4.16
N SER A 61 27.87 27.18 3.22
CA SER A 61 27.28 28.50 2.94
C SER A 61 25.92 28.44 2.24
N LEU A 62 25.56 27.28 1.65
CA LEU A 62 24.30 27.12 0.90
C LEU A 62 23.59 25.80 1.24
N PRO A 63 23.18 25.60 2.49
CA PRO A 63 22.51 24.37 2.91
C PRO A 63 21.13 24.22 2.26
N ILE A 64 20.61 22.98 2.28
CA ILE A 64 19.22 22.72 1.90
C ILE A 64 18.33 23.07 3.10
N THR A 65 17.51 24.09 2.97
CA THR A 65 16.56 24.51 4.03
C THR A 65 15.16 23.92 3.82
N ASN A 66 14.78 23.66 2.58
CA ASN A 66 13.45 23.14 2.24
C ASN A 66 13.40 21.61 2.29
N PHE A 67 13.01 21.05 3.43
CA PHE A 67 12.84 19.60 3.58
C PHE A 67 11.70 19.00 2.72
N LYS A 68 10.79 19.81 2.18
CA LYS A 68 9.73 19.32 1.26
C LYS A 68 10.30 18.77 -0.04
N ILE A 69 11.58 19.05 -0.36
CA ILE A 69 12.26 18.49 -1.54
C ILE A 69 12.27 16.97 -1.52
N VAL A 70 12.42 16.33 -0.36
CA VAL A 70 12.40 14.86 -0.21
C VAL A 70 11.04 14.31 -0.64
N SER A 71 9.96 14.94 -0.19
CA SER A 71 8.59 14.55 -0.57
C SER A 71 8.31 14.82 -2.06
N ALA A 72 8.85 15.89 -2.63
CA ALA A 72 8.73 16.20 -4.06
C ALA A 72 9.44 15.14 -4.92
N ILE A 73 10.67 14.78 -4.57
CA ILE A 73 11.44 13.72 -5.24
C ILE A 73 10.71 12.37 -5.14
N ARG A 74 10.19 12.04 -3.97
CA ARG A 74 9.39 10.80 -3.78
C ARG A 74 8.18 10.76 -4.69
N ASN A 75 7.43 11.85 -4.81
CA ASN A 75 6.28 11.93 -5.70
C ASN A 75 6.68 11.84 -7.19
N GLU A 76 7.79 12.47 -7.57
CA GLU A 76 8.31 12.40 -8.93
C GLU A 76 8.67 10.96 -9.31
N ILE A 77 9.46 10.27 -8.49
CA ILE A 77 9.82 8.86 -8.71
C ILE A 77 8.56 8.00 -8.75
N ALA A 78 7.69 8.10 -7.73
CA ALA A 78 6.47 7.31 -7.64
C ALA A 78 5.50 7.49 -8.82
N SER A 79 5.58 8.62 -9.52
CA SER A 79 4.73 8.86 -10.70
C SER A 79 5.26 8.24 -11.99
N ARG A 80 6.55 7.93 -12.05
CA ARG A 80 7.26 7.51 -13.25
C ARG A 80 7.83 6.10 -13.18
N LEU A 81 8.08 5.59 -11.96
CA LEU A 81 8.71 4.28 -11.75
C LEU A 81 7.82 3.17 -12.31
N ASP A 82 8.38 2.42 -13.24
CA ASP A 82 7.91 1.10 -13.64
C ASP A 82 8.66 0.05 -12.79
N ILE A 83 7.90 -0.62 -11.92
CA ILE A 83 8.47 -1.59 -10.97
C ILE A 83 9.05 -2.78 -11.71
N ASP A 84 8.39 -3.27 -12.75
CA ASP A 84 8.80 -4.47 -13.46
C ASP A 84 10.15 -4.23 -14.17
N SER A 85 10.26 -3.13 -14.93
CA SER A 85 11.53 -2.75 -15.58
C SER A 85 12.65 -2.48 -14.57
N PHE A 86 12.31 -1.92 -13.40
CA PHE A 86 13.30 -1.67 -12.36
C PHE A 86 13.80 -2.98 -11.72
N GLN A 87 12.90 -3.93 -11.48
CA GLN A 87 13.26 -5.26 -10.97
C GLN A 87 14.08 -6.06 -11.98
N GLU A 88 13.76 -5.98 -13.28
CA GLU A 88 14.56 -6.60 -14.33
C GLU A 88 16.00 -6.07 -14.34
N LEU A 89 16.18 -4.77 -14.21
CA LEU A 89 17.50 -4.15 -14.13
C LEU A 89 18.29 -4.65 -12.90
N LEU A 90 17.64 -4.68 -11.73
CA LEU A 90 18.28 -5.17 -10.50
C LEU A 90 18.61 -6.67 -10.60
N ALA A 91 17.71 -7.47 -11.13
CA ALA A 91 17.92 -8.90 -11.35
C ALA A 91 19.12 -9.16 -12.26
N SER A 92 19.23 -8.43 -13.37
CA SER A 92 20.38 -8.56 -14.28
C SER A 92 21.71 -8.18 -13.62
N HIS A 93 21.70 -7.20 -12.72
CA HIS A 93 22.89 -6.78 -12.00
C HIS A 93 23.32 -7.80 -10.93
N TRP A 94 22.37 -8.40 -10.20
CA TRP A 94 22.66 -9.33 -9.12
C TRP A 94 22.87 -10.77 -9.59
N LYS A 95 22.31 -11.17 -10.73
CA LYS A 95 22.36 -12.53 -11.28
C LYS A 95 23.75 -13.17 -11.25
N PRO A 96 24.87 -12.48 -11.59
CA PRO A 96 26.20 -13.07 -11.54
C PRO A 96 26.68 -13.49 -10.15
N TYR A 97 26.02 -12.99 -9.09
CA TYR A 97 26.38 -13.21 -7.68
C TYR A 97 25.41 -14.15 -6.96
N LEU A 98 24.47 -14.77 -7.67
CA LEU A 98 23.44 -15.64 -7.11
C LEU A 98 23.68 -17.09 -7.54
N ASP A 99 23.61 -18.01 -6.58
CA ASP A 99 23.91 -19.43 -6.82
C ASP A 99 22.66 -20.27 -7.14
N ASN A 100 21.59 -20.09 -6.36
CA ASN A 100 20.41 -20.97 -6.40
C ASN A 100 19.29 -20.47 -7.34
N LEU A 101 19.62 -20.09 -8.56
CA LEU A 101 18.70 -19.48 -9.52
C LEU A 101 17.51 -20.38 -9.92
N HIS A 102 17.62 -21.70 -9.71
CA HIS A 102 16.58 -22.68 -10.06
C HIS A 102 15.59 -22.97 -8.94
N VAL A 103 15.77 -22.38 -7.74
CA VAL A 103 14.88 -22.50 -6.59
C VAL A 103 14.00 -21.26 -6.48
N CYS A 104 12.69 -21.43 -6.52
CA CYS A 104 11.71 -20.38 -6.35
C CYS A 104 11.06 -20.48 -4.97
N MET A 105 11.33 -19.52 -4.11
CA MET A 105 10.59 -19.36 -2.86
C MET A 105 9.50 -18.31 -3.03
N THR A 106 8.29 -18.59 -2.58
CA THR A 106 7.18 -17.61 -2.67
C THR A 106 6.30 -17.61 -1.45
N ASP A 107 5.90 -16.43 -1.05
CA ASP A 107 4.94 -16.20 0.03
C ASP A 107 4.35 -14.78 -0.10
N ALA A 108 3.21 -14.55 0.57
CA ALA A 108 2.57 -13.25 0.59
C ALA A 108 2.54 -12.65 2.00
N THR A 109 2.81 -11.35 2.05
CA THR A 109 2.68 -10.59 3.29
C THR A 109 1.84 -9.32 3.08
N CYS A 110 1.39 -8.70 4.17
CA CYS A 110 0.74 -7.40 4.12
C CYS A 110 1.65 -6.34 4.77
N TYR A 111 1.84 -5.25 4.04
CA TYR A 111 2.48 -4.03 4.53
C TYR A 111 1.38 -3.01 4.83
N GLU A 112 1.24 -2.67 6.13
CA GLU A 112 0.11 -1.86 6.53
C GLU A 112 0.26 -0.39 6.15
N SER A 113 -0.82 0.19 5.66
CA SER A 113 -0.92 1.63 5.51
C SER A 113 -0.95 2.32 6.87
N HIS A 114 -0.21 3.41 7.05
CA HIS A 114 -0.30 4.22 8.28
C HIS A 114 -1.63 4.95 8.34
N MET A 115 -2.66 4.27 8.84
CA MET A 115 -3.99 4.82 9.06
C MET A 115 -4.53 4.42 10.43
N ARG A 116 -5.43 5.21 10.99
CA ARG A 116 -6.15 4.81 12.19
C ARG A 116 -7.08 3.66 11.84
N PHE A 117 -7.28 2.74 12.79
CA PHE A 117 -8.20 1.62 12.60
C PHE A 117 -9.57 2.13 12.11
N PRO A 118 -10.04 1.69 10.93
CA PRO A 118 -11.27 2.18 10.36
C PRO A 118 -12.48 1.58 11.07
N THR A 119 -13.45 2.43 11.37
CA THR A 119 -14.80 2.04 11.83
C THR A 119 -15.84 2.77 10.99
N ASP A 120 -17.03 2.19 10.84
CA ASP A 120 -18.14 2.82 10.10
C ASP A 120 -18.47 4.20 10.64
N MET A 121 -18.48 4.32 11.97
CA MET A 121 -18.75 5.60 12.64
C MET A 121 -17.73 6.68 12.28
N LYS A 122 -16.46 6.30 12.19
CA LYS A 122 -15.39 7.22 11.82
C LYS A 122 -15.46 7.58 10.35
N LEU A 123 -15.71 6.62 9.47
CA LEU A 123 -15.85 6.84 8.04
C LEU A 123 -17.02 7.79 7.73
N LEU A 124 -18.16 7.57 8.37
CA LEU A 124 -19.32 8.48 8.28
C LEU A 124 -18.98 9.87 8.81
N TRP A 125 -18.29 9.95 9.96
CA TRP A 125 -17.91 11.23 10.54
C TRP A 125 -16.97 12.03 9.63
N GLU A 126 -15.92 11.41 9.12
CA GLU A 126 -14.96 12.06 8.20
C GLU A 126 -15.66 12.54 6.92
N SER A 127 -16.63 11.77 6.42
CA SER A 127 -17.45 12.15 5.26
C SER A 127 -18.35 13.35 5.56
N LEU A 128 -19.01 13.37 6.71
CA LEU A 128 -19.85 14.48 7.17
C LEU A 128 -19.04 15.77 7.38
N GLU A 129 -17.90 15.65 8.06
CA GLU A 129 -17.03 16.79 8.37
C GLU A 129 -16.48 17.42 7.09
N TRP A 130 -15.99 16.60 6.16
CA TRP A 130 -15.47 17.08 4.90
C TRP A 130 -16.55 17.81 4.10
N LEU A 131 -17.71 17.20 3.95
CA LEU A 131 -18.81 17.77 3.16
C LEU A 131 -19.35 19.05 3.78
N TYR A 132 -19.58 19.07 5.09
CA TYR A 132 -20.04 20.27 5.81
C TYR A 132 -19.07 21.45 5.68
N ARG A 133 -17.76 21.19 5.84
CA ARG A 133 -16.72 22.22 5.66
C ARG A 133 -16.76 22.82 4.25
N HIS A 134 -16.98 21.99 3.22
CA HIS A 134 -17.04 22.48 1.85
C HIS A 134 -18.32 23.28 1.59
N ILE A 135 -19.48 22.83 2.07
CA ILE A 135 -20.72 23.61 2.02
C ILE A 135 -20.53 24.96 2.69
N CYS A 136 -19.96 25.00 3.88
CA CYS A 136 -19.69 26.27 4.58
C CYS A 136 -18.75 27.19 3.81
N ARG A 137 -17.73 26.64 3.13
CA ARG A 137 -16.80 27.39 2.28
C ARG A 137 -17.53 27.99 1.07
N HIS A 138 -18.26 27.15 0.32
CA HIS A 138 -18.99 27.58 -0.87
C HIS A 138 -20.03 28.67 -0.54
N CYS A 139 -20.79 28.49 0.54
CA CYS A 139 -21.73 29.55 0.95
C CYS A 139 -21.05 30.87 1.29
N ARG A 140 -19.84 30.83 1.86
CA ARG A 140 -19.05 32.05 2.14
C ARG A 140 -18.52 32.68 0.85
N GLU A 141 -18.02 31.88 -0.09
CA GLU A 141 -17.53 32.35 -1.39
C GLU A 141 -18.64 33.00 -2.22
N LEU A 142 -19.85 32.48 -2.11
CA LEU A 142 -21.04 32.97 -2.82
C LEU A 142 -21.80 34.09 -2.08
N GLY A 143 -21.45 34.40 -0.84
CA GLY A 143 -22.19 35.38 -0.03
C GLY A 143 -23.61 34.92 0.38
N ILE A 144 -23.93 33.61 0.26
CA ILE A 144 -25.27 33.07 0.54
C ILE A 144 -25.41 32.52 1.96
N ARG A 145 -26.66 32.49 2.46
CA ARG A 145 -26.98 31.91 3.76
C ARG A 145 -26.77 30.38 3.73
N ARG A 146 -26.08 29.86 4.79
CA ARG A 146 -25.90 28.42 4.96
C ARG A 146 -27.23 27.68 5.16
N PRO A 147 -27.48 26.56 4.45
CA PRO A 147 -28.68 25.77 4.64
C PRO A 147 -28.77 25.19 6.07
N ARG A 148 -29.97 25.20 6.65
CA ARG A 148 -30.21 24.63 7.99
C ARG A 148 -30.04 23.12 8.00
N ASN A 149 -29.21 22.61 8.93
CA ASN A 149 -29.00 21.19 9.18
C ASN A 149 -28.66 20.92 10.64
N LYS A 150 -28.64 19.63 11.02
CA LYS A 150 -28.37 19.20 12.41
C LYS A 150 -26.88 18.81 12.62
N TYR A 151 -25.94 19.38 11.87
CA TYR A 151 -24.53 19.00 11.94
C TYR A 151 -23.96 19.17 13.35
N ARG A 152 -24.17 20.32 14.02
CA ARG A 152 -23.65 20.58 15.38
C ARG A 152 -24.12 19.54 16.38
N ASN A 153 -25.43 19.23 16.40
CA ASN A 153 -26.00 18.25 17.34
C ASN A 153 -25.47 16.82 17.09
N VAL A 154 -25.22 16.46 15.83
CA VAL A 154 -24.63 15.15 15.49
C VAL A 154 -23.15 15.13 15.86
N ALA A 155 -22.41 16.23 15.67
CA ALA A 155 -21.02 16.39 16.06
C ALA A 155 -20.83 16.19 17.57
N GLU A 156 -21.61 16.88 18.39
CA GLU A 156 -21.60 16.75 19.86
C GLU A 156 -21.93 15.32 20.29
N SER A 157 -22.93 14.71 19.67
CA SER A 157 -23.32 13.32 19.95
C SER A 157 -22.19 12.33 19.57
N TYR A 158 -21.49 12.57 18.46
CA TYR A 158 -20.34 11.74 18.03
C TYR A 158 -19.16 11.91 18.98
N LEU A 159 -18.81 13.15 19.36
CA LEU A 159 -17.73 13.42 20.30
C LEU A 159 -18.02 12.79 21.67
N SER A 160 -19.25 12.94 22.17
CA SER A 160 -19.68 12.27 23.42
C SER A 160 -19.58 10.75 23.32
N TYR A 161 -19.97 10.16 22.19
CA TYR A 161 -19.84 8.72 21.94
C TYR A 161 -18.37 8.27 21.94
N CYS A 162 -17.47 9.05 21.32
CA CYS A 162 -16.04 8.73 21.26
C CYS A 162 -15.36 8.74 22.64
N LYS A 163 -15.80 9.63 23.55
CA LYS A 163 -15.25 9.74 24.91
C LYS A 163 -15.66 8.59 25.84
N LYS A 164 -16.70 7.82 25.49
CA LYS A 164 -17.20 6.74 26.35
C LYS A 164 -16.33 5.50 26.27
N ARG A 165 -15.90 4.97 27.43
CA ARG A 165 -15.15 3.70 27.52
C ARG A 165 -16.03 2.50 27.11
N LYS A 166 -17.27 2.41 27.63
CA LYS A 166 -18.25 1.39 27.26
C LYS A 166 -19.26 1.98 26.26
N ARG A 167 -19.32 1.42 25.06
CA ARG A 167 -20.17 1.88 23.97
C ARG A 167 -21.32 0.89 23.77
N ARG A 168 -22.53 1.25 24.21
CA ARG A 168 -23.73 0.41 24.04
C ARG A 168 -24.10 0.32 22.56
N ALA A 169 -24.38 -0.88 22.06
CA ALA A 169 -24.71 -1.14 20.65
C ALA A 169 -25.95 -0.37 20.18
N SER A 170 -26.98 -0.25 21.03
CA SER A 170 -28.19 0.51 20.71
C SER A 170 -27.90 2.01 20.46
N ARG A 171 -27.05 2.62 21.29
CA ARG A 171 -26.63 4.03 21.09
C ARG A 171 -25.79 4.19 19.82
N ALA A 172 -24.90 3.25 19.56
CA ALA A 172 -24.11 3.25 18.32
C ALA A 172 -25.01 3.17 17.10
N ARG A 173 -25.99 2.27 17.09
CA ARG A 173 -26.96 2.11 15.99
C ARG A 173 -27.80 3.37 15.79
N MET A 174 -28.31 3.97 16.86
CA MET A 174 -29.07 5.22 16.80
C MET A 174 -28.24 6.38 16.22
N LEU A 175 -26.99 6.54 16.70
CA LEU A 175 -26.09 7.58 16.19
C LEU A 175 -25.73 7.32 14.71
N LYS A 176 -25.42 6.08 14.33
CA LYS A 176 -25.15 5.70 12.93
C LYS A 176 -26.33 6.09 12.02
N ARG A 177 -27.56 5.79 12.43
CA ARG A 177 -28.77 6.19 11.68
C ARG A 177 -28.86 7.71 11.50
N ARG A 178 -28.57 8.49 12.56
CA ARG A 178 -28.58 9.97 12.48
C ARG A 178 -27.49 10.50 11.55
N MET A 179 -26.30 9.88 11.57
CA MET A 179 -25.19 10.25 10.69
C MET A 179 -25.49 9.96 9.22
N ILE A 180 -26.07 8.80 8.89
CA ILE A 180 -26.48 8.44 7.54
C ILE A 180 -27.52 9.46 7.00
N LYS A 181 -28.57 9.75 7.79
CA LYS A 181 -29.60 10.74 7.39
C LYS A 181 -29.01 12.15 7.20
N LEU A 182 -28.05 12.53 8.05
CA LEU A 182 -27.38 13.83 7.93
C LEU A 182 -26.50 13.87 6.67
N LEU A 183 -25.77 12.80 6.37
CA LEU A 183 -24.91 12.71 5.18
C LEU A 183 -25.73 12.85 3.89
N GLU A 184 -26.86 12.17 3.83
CA GLU A 184 -27.84 12.28 2.74
C GLU A 184 -28.34 13.73 2.57
N LYS A 185 -28.73 14.37 3.69
CA LYS A 185 -29.16 15.78 3.68
C LYS A 185 -28.07 16.73 3.21
N LEU A 186 -26.83 16.55 3.69
CA LEU A 186 -25.71 17.40 3.27
C LEU A 186 -25.36 17.22 1.78
N LEU A 187 -25.47 16.01 1.24
CA LEU A 187 -25.28 15.76 -0.19
C LEU A 187 -26.36 16.47 -1.01
N SER A 188 -27.63 16.39 -0.60
CA SER A 188 -28.73 17.12 -1.25
C SER A 188 -28.53 18.64 -1.18
N GLN A 189 -28.12 19.18 -0.03
CA GLN A 189 -27.82 20.62 0.12
C GLN A 189 -26.66 21.06 -0.79
N ARG A 190 -25.60 20.26 -0.87
CA ARG A 190 -24.47 20.51 -1.78
C ARG A 190 -24.92 20.49 -3.24
N ASP A 191 -25.76 19.54 -3.60
CA ASP A 191 -26.25 19.40 -4.97
C ASP A 191 -27.18 20.55 -5.35
N GLY A 192 -28.04 21.03 -4.43
CA GLY A 192 -28.82 22.24 -4.63
C GLY A 192 -27.95 23.49 -4.87
N ILE A 193 -26.93 23.70 -4.03
CA ILE A 193 -25.96 24.81 -4.22
C ILE A 193 -25.24 24.68 -5.57
N HIS A 194 -24.88 23.47 -5.98
CA HIS A 194 -24.23 23.26 -7.26
C HIS A 194 -25.14 23.49 -8.46
N SER A 195 -26.39 23.09 -8.36
CA SER A 195 -27.37 23.33 -9.42
C SER A 195 -27.66 24.81 -9.65
N GLU A 196 -27.69 25.60 -8.56
CA GLU A 196 -28.00 27.02 -8.62
C GLU A 196 -26.76 27.90 -8.91
N TYR A 197 -25.62 27.56 -8.31
CA TYR A 197 -24.40 28.40 -8.33
C TYR A 197 -23.17 27.69 -8.89
N GLY A 198 -23.30 26.52 -9.51
CA GLY A 198 -22.16 25.69 -9.90
C GLY A 198 -21.19 26.36 -10.87
N ALA A 199 -21.70 27.24 -11.75
CA ALA A 199 -20.88 28.00 -12.70
C ALA A 199 -19.95 29.02 -12.01
N LEU A 200 -20.30 29.49 -10.81
CA LEU A 200 -19.52 30.44 -10.02
C LEU A 200 -18.48 29.79 -9.12
N LEU A 201 -18.54 28.45 -8.94
CA LEU A 201 -17.66 27.71 -8.04
C LEU A 201 -16.59 26.96 -8.82
N ARG A 202 -15.35 27.07 -8.37
CA ARG A 202 -14.23 26.30 -8.94
C ARG A 202 -14.00 25.04 -8.15
N TYR A 203 -14.12 23.89 -8.82
CA TYR A 203 -13.89 22.57 -8.25
C TYR A 203 -12.59 21.96 -8.80
N THR A 204 -11.80 21.35 -7.91
CA THR A 204 -10.64 20.56 -8.31
C THR A 204 -11.04 19.15 -8.67
N GLN A 205 -10.22 18.43 -9.44
CA GLN A 205 -10.43 17.00 -9.71
C GLN A 205 -10.49 16.18 -8.41
N ASP A 206 -9.66 16.52 -7.42
CA ASP A 206 -9.64 15.86 -6.11
C ASP A 206 -10.96 16.07 -5.35
N TYR A 207 -11.59 17.23 -5.48
CA TYR A 207 -12.91 17.49 -4.92
C TYR A 207 -13.97 16.54 -5.51
N HIS A 208 -14.06 16.45 -6.84
CA HIS A 208 -15.01 15.56 -7.53
C HIS A 208 -14.78 14.10 -7.17
N LYS A 209 -13.53 13.66 -7.16
CA LYS A 209 -13.15 12.31 -6.77
C LYS A 209 -13.59 11.99 -5.33
N ARG A 210 -13.32 12.89 -4.38
CA ARG A 210 -13.70 12.68 -2.98
C ARG A 210 -15.21 12.69 -2.79
N LEU A 211 -15.92 13.57 -3.47
CA LEU A 211 -17.38 13.59 -3.45
C LEU A 211 -17.97 12.27 -3.97
N SER A 212 -17.46 11.76 -5.08
CA SER A 212 -17.86 10.45 -5.62
C SER A 212 -17.64 9.31 -4.60
N ILE A 213 -16.51 9.34 -3.87
CA ILE A 213 -16.23 8.36 -2.80
C ILE A 213 -17.23 8.49 -1.66
N ILE A 214 -17.55 9.71 -1.21
CA ILE A 214 -18.54 9.96 -0.15
C ILE A 214 -19.94 9.47 -0.54
N ARG A 215 -20.33 9.63 -1.80
CA ARG A 215 -21.60 9.07 -2.31
C ARG A 215 -21.60 7.53 -2.22
N LYS A 216 -20.52 6.87 -2.61
CA LYS A 216 -20.37 5.42 -2.46
C LYS A 216 -20.40 4.98 -0.99
N VAL A 217 -19.76 5.75 -0.09
CA VAL A 217 -19.83 5.51 1.36
C VAL A 217 -21.25 5.59 1.87
N LEU A 218 -22.06 6.58 1.42
CA LEU A 218 -23.47 6.68 1.83
C LEU A 218 -24.26 5.42 1.43
N VAL A 219 -24.11 4.95 0.20
CA VAL A 219 -24.78 3.73 -0.29
C VAL A 219 -24.34 2.53 0.53
N GLN A 220 -23.03 2.34 0.68
CA GLN A 220 -22.45 1.27 1.47
C GLN A 220 -22.99 1.23 2.92
N GLU A 221 -23.02 2.38 3.58
CA GLU A 221 -23.44 2.45 4.98
C GLU A 221 -24.93 2.26 5.18
N LYS A 222 -25.77 2.63 4.17
CA LYS A 222 -27.18 2.30 4.13
C LYS A 222 -27.38 0.77 4.03
N GLU A 223 -26.74 0.14 3.07
CA GLU A 223 -26.85 -1.31 2.87
C GLU A 223 -26.39 -2.09 4.10
N MET A 224 -25.24 -1.72 4.68
CA MET A 224 -24.74 -2.34 5.92
C MET A 224 -25.66 -2.08 7.12
N PHE A 225 -26.30 -0.92 7.19
CA PHE A 225 -27.25 -0.61 8.27
C PHE A 225 -28.52 -1.48 8.18
N GLU A 226 -28.91 -1.86 6.98
CA GLU A 226 -30.01 -2.80 6.68
C GLU A 226 -29.60 -4.28 6.80
N GLY A 227 -28.34 -4.56 7.15
CA GLY A 227 -27.83 -5.92 7.34
C GLY A 227 -27.31 -6.59 6.07
N ARG A 228 -27.27 -5.88 4.94
CA ARG A 228 -26.74 -6.42 3.68
C ARG A 228 -25.20 -6.45 3.72
N LYS A 229 -24.62 -7.47 3.08
CA LYS A 229 -23.18 -7.57 2.88
C LYS A 229 -22.76 -6.71 1.70
N VAL A 230 -21.72 -5.89 1.90
CA VAL A 230 -21.15 -5.04 0.85
C VAL A 230 -19.81 -5.62 0.41
N SER A 231 -19.68 -5.89 -0.88
CA SER A 231 -18.41 -6.23 -1.52
C SER A 231 -17.58 -4.96 -1.73
N ASP A 232 -16.25 -5.09 -1.81
CA ASP A 232 -15.32 -3.98 -2.09
C ASP A 232 -15.47 -2.77 -1.15
N ARG A 233 -15.66 -3.04 0.15
CA ARG A 233 -15.95 -2.06 1.19
C ARG A 233 -14.87 -0.98 1.31
N ILE A 234 -15.27 0.29 1.17
CA ILE A 234 -14.43 1.46 1.42
C ILE A 234 -14.25 1.63 2.93
N VAL A 235 -13.02 1.84 3.37
CA VAL A 235 -12.67 2.00 4.79
C VAL A 235 -12.08 3.38 5.14
N SER A 236 -11.75 4.18 4.12
CA SER A 236 -11.23 5.54 4.28
C SER A 236 -11.56 6.39 3.06
N ILE A 237 -11.97 7.64 3.28
CA ILE A 237 -12.19 8.59 2.19
C ILE A 237 -10.89 9.13 1.59
N ASP A 238 -9.80 9.15 2.38
CA ASP A 238 -8.48 9.57 1.91
C ASP A 238 -7.77 8.44 1.18
N ARG A 239 -7.77 7.23 1.76
CA ARG A 239 -7.16 6.02 1.20
C ARG A 239 -8.22 5.09 0.62
N HIS A 240 -9.03 5.64 -0.27
CA HIS A 240 -10.18 4.96 -0.88
C HIS A 240 -9.81 3.70 -1.68
N TYR A 241 -8.53 3.47 -1.96
CA TYR A 241 -8.00 2.29 -2.63
C TYR A 241 -7.73 1.11 -1.68
N VAL A 242 -7.59 1.38 -0.37
CA VAL A 242 -7.35 0.34 0.65
C VAL A 242 -8.64 -0.41 0.96
N ARG A 243 -8.52 -1.72 1.09
CA ARG A 243 -9.60 -2.64 1.47
C ARG A 243 -9.23 -3.46 2.69
N PRO A 244 -10.22 -3.97 3.44
CA PRO A 244 -9.93 -4.94 4.51
C PRO A 244 -9.36 -6.22 3.91
N ILE A 245 -8.22 -6.66 4.42
CA ILE A 245 -7.58 -7.92 4.09
C ILE A 245 -7.76 -8.83 5.29
N VAL A 246 -8.64 -9.82 5.17
CA VAL A 246 -8.89 -10.79 6.23
C VAL A 246 -7.73 -11.79 6.27
N ARG A 247 -7.15 -11.97 7.44
CA ARG A 247 -6.09 -12.94 7.71
C ARG A 247 -6.52 -13.81 8.90
N GLY A 248 -6.38 -15.11 8.76
CA GLY A 248 -6.74 -16.08 9.81
C GLY A 248 -5.81 -16.09 11.03
N LYS A 249 -5.24 -14.94 11.42
CA LYS A 249 -4.36 -14.82 12.58
C LYS A 249 -5.15 -14.47 13.84
N GLU A 250 -4.84 -15.14 14.94
CA GLU A 250 -5.51 -14.93 16.24
C GLU A 250 -5.41 -13.49 16.76
N THR A 251 -4.22 -12.87 16.62
CA THR A 251 -3.96 -11.54 17.16
C THR A 251 -4.51 -10.40 16.32
N LYS A 252 -4.71 -10.61 15.00
CA LYS A 252 -5.17 -9.56 14.09
C LYS A 252 -5.90 -10.15 12.91
N SER A 253 -7.21 -10.16 12.98
CA SER A 253 -8.09 -10.76 11.96
C SER A 253 -8.15 -9.99 10.65
N VAL A 254 -7.90 -8.66 10.67
CA VAL A 254 -7.99 -7.78 9.49
C VAL A 254 -6.81 -6.82 9.43
N GLU A 255 -6.18 -6.73 8.28
CA GLU A 255 -5.10 -5.79 7.97
C GLU A 255 -5.55 -4.80 6.87
N PHE A 256 -4.96 -3.59 6.87
CA PHE A 256 -5.28 -2.50 5.94
C PHE A 256 -4.00 -1.97 5.31
N GLY A 257 -3.77 -2.32 4.06
CA GLY A 257 -2.55 -1.94 3.35
C GLY A 257 -2.37 -2.68 2.04
N ALA A 258 -1.13 -2.79 1.59
CA ALA A 258 -0.77 -3.54 0.39
C ALA A 258 -0.49 -5.01 0.74
N LYS A 259 -1.27 -5.93 0.18
CA LYS A 259 -0.91 -7.35 0.14
C LYS A 259 0.05 -7.55 -1.02
N VAL A 260 1.22 -8.09 -0.72
CA VAL A 260 2.29 -8.29 -1.70
C VAL A 260 2.63 -9.76 -1.73
N ASN A 261 2.63 -10.34 -2.92
CA ASN A 261 3.18 -11.67 -3.19
C ASN A 261 4.62 -11.50 -3.67
N ASN A 262 5.56 -12.07 -2.96
CA ASN A 262 6.97 -12.00 -3.29
C ASN A 262 7.49 -13.34 -3.80
N ILE A 263 8.43 -13.28 -4.73
CA ILE A 263 9.37 -14.36 -4.98
C ILE A 263 10.69 -14.01 -4.34
N GLN A 264 11.41 -15.01 -3.84
CA GLN A 264 12.76 -14.84 -3.35
C GLN A 264 13.71 -15.81 -4.07
N ILE A 265 14.82 -15.27 -4.54
CA ILE A 265 15.85 -15.98 -5.28
C ILE A 265 17.15 -15.76 -4.54
N ASP A 266 17.69 -16.81 -3.96
CA ASP A 266 18.94 -16.78 -3.17
C ASP A 266 19.04 -15.62 -2.18
N GLY A 267 17.95 -15.35 -1.43
CA GLY A 267 17.88 -14.29 -0.42
C GLY A 267 17.40 -12.94 -0.94
N ILE A 268 17.35 -12.70 -2.24
CA ILE A 268 16.86 -11.43 -2.82
C ILE A 268 15.38 -11.56 -3.18
N SER A 269 14.56 -10.64 -2.65
CA SER A 269 13.11 -10.63 -2.87
C SER A 269 12.71 -9.72 -4.02
N PHE A 270 11.78 -10.21 -4.86
CA PHE A 270 11.15 -9.47 -5.94
C PHE A 270 9.63 -9.49 -5.75
N ILE A 271 8.96 -8.40 -6.11
CA ILE A 271 7.51 -8.25 -6.02
C ILE A 271 6.87 -8.89 -7.26
N GLU A 272 6.18 -10.01 -7.08
CA GLU A 272 5.43 -10.64 -8.16
C GLU A 272 4.05 -9.99 -8.34
N HIS A 273 3.37 -9.69 -7.22
CA HIS A 273 2.06 -9.05 -7.29
C HIS A 273 1.82 -8.14 -6.09
N LEU A 274 1.26 -6.96 -6.33
CA LEU A 274 0.90 -6.00 -5.30
C LEU A 274 -0.56 -5.56 -5.46
N SER A 275 -1.35 -5.70 -4.40
CA SER A 275 -2.75 -5.25 -4.40
C SER A 275 -3.15 -4.66 -3.05
N PHE A 276 -3.94 -3.59 -3.09
CA PHE A 276 -4.60 -3.04 -1.90
C PHE A 276 -5.95 -3.72 -1.61
N LYS A 277 -6.27 -4.77 -2.37
CA LYS A 277 -7.42 -5.67 -2.17
C LYS A 277 -6.90 -7.05 -1.81
N ALA A 278 -7.70 -7.81 -1.06
CA ALA A 278 -7.40 -9.21 -0.84
C ALA A 278 -7.35 -9.97 -2.17
N PHE A 279 -6.39 -10.86 -2.31
CA PHE A 279 -6.31 -11.83 -3.40
C PHE A 279 -5.91 -13.20 -2.87
N ASN A 280 -6.26 -14.25 -3.60
CA ASN A 280 -5.83 -15.61 -3.28
C ASN A 280 -4.40 -15.80 -3.81
N GLU A 281 -3.43 -15.90 -2.91
CA GLU A 281 -2.03 -16.15 -3.26
C GLU A 281 -1.81 -17.54 -3.89
N GLY A 282 -2.60 -18.53 -3.50
CA GLY A 282 -2.48 -19.89 -4.03
C GLY A 282 -2.65 -20.02 -5.55
N ILE A 283 -3.30 -19.07 -6.22
CA ILE A 283 -3.41 -19.06 -7.69
C ILE A 283 -2.20 -18.44 -8.39
N ARG A 284 -1.31 -17.76 -7.65
CA ARG A 284 -0.20 -16.98 -8.20
C ARG A 284 1.06 -17.80 -8.50
N LEU A 285 1.14 -19.08 -8.09
CA LEU A 285 2.36 -19.88 -8.21
C LEU A 285 2.93 -19.92 -9.63
N LYS A 286 2.08 -20.07 -10.63
CA LYS A 286 2.52 -20.11 -12.04
C LYS A 286 3.17 -18.80 -12.46
N ASP A 287 2.63 -17.68 -12.01
CA ASP A 287 3.14 -16.35 -12.32
C ASP A 287 4.46 -16.10 -11.58
N CYS A 288 4.59 -16.58 -10.33
CA CYS A 288 5.85 -16.57 -9.59
C CYS A 288 6.98 -17.30 -10.36
N ILE A 289 6.70 -18.50 -10.84
CA ILE A 289 7.65 -19.31 -11.59
C ILE A 289 8.01 -18.61 -12.91
N ARG A 290 7.01 -18.09 -13.65
CA ARG A 290 7.24 -17.36 -14.90
C ARG A 290 8.09 -16.10 -14.69
N MET A 291 7.78 -15.34 -13.63
CA MET A 291 8.54 -14.15 -13.31
C MET A 291 10.01 -14.48 -13.01
N GLN A 292 10.26 -15.47 -12.16
CA GLN A 292 11.64 -15.88 -11.87
C GLN A 292 12.38 -16.34 -13.12
N GLN A 293 11.75 -17.16 -13.95
CA GLN A 293 12.35 -17.61 -15.20
C GLN A 293 12.65 -16.45 -16.16
N LYS A 294 11.78 -15.43 -16.20
CA LYS A 294 12.00 -14.22 -17.00
C LYS A 294 13.18 -13.40 -16.43
N LEU A 295 13.21 -13.15 -15.12
CA LEU A 295 14.25 -12.35 -14.47
C LEU A 295 15.64 -13.00 -14.56
N MET A 296 15.72 -14.30 -14.35
CA MET A 296 16.98 -15.03 -14.25
C MET A 296 17.39 -15.75 -15.55
N ASN A 297 16.48 -15.86 -16.51
CA ASN A 297 16.67 -16.66 -17.71
C ASN A 297 17.18 -18.09 -17.38
N VAL A 298 16.58 -18.71 -16.36
CA VAL A 298 16.92 -20.07 -15.88
C VAL A 298 15.63 -20.81 -15.57
N ARG A 299 15.55 -22.09 -15.93
CA ARG A 299 14.38 -22.92 -15.63
C ARG A 299 14.28 -23.21 -14.14
N VAL A 300 13.13 -22.93 -13.52
CA VAL A 300 12.83 -23.30 -12.14
C VAL A 300 12.69 -24.82 -12.04
N ARG A 301 13.41 -25.42 -11.10
CA ARG A 301 13.40 -26.87 -10.81
C ARG A 301 12.77 -27.20 -9.45
N CYS A 302 12.87 -26.26 -8.49
CA CYS A 302 12.33 -26.43 -7.15
C CYS A 302 11.46 -25.24 -6.74
N VAL A 303 10.41 -25.51 -5.97
CA VAL A 303 9.52 -24.49 -5.40
C VAL A 303 9.35 -24.70 -3.90
N ALA A 304 9.61 -23.67 -3.12
CA ALA A 304 9.28 -23.61 -1.70
C ALA A 304 8.14 -22.59 -1.48
N ALA A 305 6.97 -23.10 -1.09
CA ALA A 305 5.78 -22.29 -0.86
C ALA A 305 4.93 -22.86 0.27
N ASP A 306 4.06 -22.04 0.86
CA ASP A 306 3.14 -22.45 1.92
C ASP A 306 2.04 -23.39 1.39
N SER A 307 1.35 -24.04 2.31
CA SER A 307 0.27 -25.00 2.05
C SER A 307 -0.87 -24.43 1.21
N ILE A 308 -1.12 -23.12 1.27
CA ILE A 308 -2.13 -22.43 0.45
C ILE A 308 -1.85 -22.55 -1.07
N TYR A 309 -0.57 -22.66 -1.45
CA TYR A 309 -0.17 -22.87 -2.84
C TYR A 309 -0.31 -24.35 -3.28
N ALA A 310 -0.50 -25.28 -2.35
CA ALA A 310 -0.55 -26.71 -2.63
C ALA A 310 -1.91 -27.20 -3.17
N ASN A 311 -2.61 -26.37 -3.95
CA ASN A 311 -3.86 -26.73 -4.62
C ASN A 311 -3.62 -27.71 -5.79
N ASN A 312 -4.69 -28.37 -6.24
CA ASN A 312 -4.59 -29.41 -7.28
C ASN A 312 -4.06 -28.88 -8.62
N ALA A 313 -4.42 -27.65 -8.98
CA ALA A 313 -3.97 -27.02 -10.24
C ALA A 313 -2.44 -26.79 -10.23
N ASN A 314 -1.91 -26.30 -9.12
CA ASN A 314 -0.47 -26.08 -8.96
C ASN A 314 0.30 -27.42 -8.88
N ARG A 315 -0.25 -28.43 -8.20
CA ARG A 315 0.35 -29.77 -8.16
C ARG A 315 0.45 -30.38 -9.56
N LYS A 316 -0.65 -30.37 -10.32
CA LYS A 316 -0.66 -30.84 -11.73
C LYS A 316 0.37 -30.08 -12.59
N PHE A 317 0.45 -28.76 -12.42
CA PHE A 317 1.42 -27.94 -13.12
C PHE A 317 2.86 -28.34 -12.79
N CYS A 318 3.22 -28.41 -11.49
CA CYS A 318 4.57 -28.77 -11.07
C CYS A 318 4.95 -30.18 -11.54
N THR A 319 4.05 -31.16 -11.43
CA THR A 319 4.27 -32.53 -11.94
C THR A 319 4.51 -32.54 -13.46
N LYS A 320 3.66 -31.82 -14.24
CA LYS A 320 3.81 -31.73 -15.70
C LYS A 320 5.18 -31.19 -16.12
N TYR A 321 5.71 -30.23 -15.39
CA TYR A 321 6.99 -29.57 -15.72
C TYR A 321 8.21 -30.13 -14.96
N GLY A 322 8.04 -31.23 -14.19
CA GLY A 322 9.12 -31.85 -13.42
C GLY A 322 9.66 -30.97 -12.31
N ILE A 323 8.82 -30.10 -11.71
CA ILE A 323 9.21 -29.18 -10.65
C ILE A 323 8.99 -29.85 -9.30
N SER A 324 10.05 -30.00 -8.51
CA SER A 324 10.00 -30.47 -7.13
C SER A 324 9.42 -29.39 -6.22
N THR A 325 8.64 -29.79 -5.20
CA THR A 325 7.93 -28.83 -4.35
C THR A 325 8.03 -29.16 -2.87
N SER A 326 7.88 -28.15 -2.01
CA SER A 326 7.70 -28.31 -0.56
C SER A 326 6.33 -28.89 -0.17
N PHE A 327 5.46 -29.21 -1.16
CA PHE A 327 4.09 -29.67 -0.89
C PHE A 327 4.05 -31.11 -0.37
N VAL A 328 3.31 -31.33 0.71
CA VAL A 328 3.03 -32.68 1.21
C VAL A 328 2.23 -33.44 0.15
N ARG A 329 2.65 -34.68 -0.15
CA ARG A 329 1.97 -35.54 -1.12
C ARG A 329 0.56 -35.88 -0.64
N LYS A 330 -0.36 -35.97 -1.59
CA LYS A 330 -1.70 -36.55 -1.35
C LYS A 330 -1.72 -38.00 -1.75
N GLY A 331 -2.29 -38.86 -0.93
CA GLY A 331 -2.43 -40.31 -1.18
C GLY A 331 -1.26 -41.14 -0.68
N ARG A 332 -1.18 -42.40 -1.14
CA ARG A 332 -0.20 -43.41 -0.70
C ARG A 332 1.24 -42.95 -0.98
N ALA A 333 2.13 -43.22 -0.03
CA ALA A 333 3.56 -42.96 -0.19
C ALA A 333 4.15 -43.74 -1.38
N ALA A 334 4.99 -43.09 -2.18
CA ALA A 334 5.73 -43.73 -3.25
C ALA A 334 7.12 -44.18 -2.75
N LYS A 335 7.83 -45.01 -3.52
CA LYS A 335 9.18 -45.48 -3.17
C LYS A 335 10.19 -44.32 -2.93
N ASP A 336 10.01 -43.18 -3.60
CA ASP A 336 10.84 -41.99 -3.50
C ASP A 336 10.47 -41.06 -2.33
N GLU A 337 9.49 -41.42 -1.50
CA GLU A 337 9.00 -40.54 -0.41
C GLU A 337 10.06 -40.16 0.63
N PRO A 338 11.02 -41.05 1.02
CA PRO A 338 12.09 -40.64 1.94
C PRO A 338 12.94 -39.49 1.40
N LEU A 339 13.37 -39.57 0.14
CA LEU A 339 14.14 -38.47 -0.53
C LEU A 339 13.32 -37.18 -0.65
N ARG A 340 12.05 -37.31 -1.01
CA ARG A 340 11.14 -36.18 -1.08
C ARG A 340 10.90 -35.54 0.28
N LYS A 341 10.86 -36.30 1.36
CA LYS A 341 10.72 -35.79 2.72
C LYS A 341 11.93 -34.92 3.09
N VAL A 342 13.14 -35.35 2.78
CA VAL A 342 14.37 -34.56 3.01
C VAL A 342 14.31 -33.26 2.22
N LEU A 343 14.05 -33.31 0.91
CA LEU A 343 13.93 -32.11 0.07
C LEU A 343 12.86 -31.14 0.57
N ARG A 344 11.69 -31.65 0.97
CA ARG A 344 10.61 -30.81 1.55
C ARG A 344 11.07 -30.13 2.83
N SER A 345 11.77 -30.84 3.69
CA SER A 345 12.30 -30.29 4.94
C SER A 345 13.26 -29.13 4.65
N GLU A 346 14.21 -29.34 3.74
CA GLU A 346 15.17 -28.28 3.35
C GLU A 346 14.46 -27.07 2.70
N LEU A 347 13.59 -27.29 1.74
CA LEU A 347 12.83 -26.21 1.10
C LEU A 347 11.97 -25.42 2.10
N SER A 348 11.34 -26.12 3.06
CA SER A 348 10.52 -25.49 4.09
C SER A 348 11.36 -24.68 5.08
N LYS A 349 12.52 -25.22 5.48
CA LYS A 349 13.49 -24.55 6.35
C LYS A 349 14.05 -23.29 5.70
N GLU A 350 14.50 -23.37 4.45
CA GLU A 350 15.00 -22.24 3.68
C GLU A 350 13.92 -21.14 3.54
N ARG A 351 12.68 -21.51 3.21
CA ARG A 351 11.58 -20.55 3.13
C ARG A 351 11.33 -19.85 4.47
N ALA A 352 11.26 -20.58 5.57
CA ALA A 352 11.01 -20.02 6.89
C ALA A 352 12.16 -19.09 7.33
N THR A 353 13.41 -19.50 7.09
CA THR A 353 14.59 -18.75 7.53
C THR A 353 14.83 -17.51 6.65
N ARG A 354 14.85 -17.68 5.34
CA ARG A 354 15.22 -16.59 4.42
C ARG A 354 14.04 -15.71 4.04
N LEU A 355 12.94 -16.27 3.57
CA LEU A 355 11.82 -15.48 3.07
C LEU A 355 11.00 -14.86 4.20
N GLU A 356 10.59 -15.63 5.21
CA GLU A 356 9.86 -15.09 6.36
C GLU A 356 10.76 -14.16 7.20
N GLY A 357 12.03 -14.52 7.38
CA GLY A 357 13.03 -13.66 8.01
C GLY A 357 13.19 -12.32 7.29
N SER A 358 13.20 -12.33 5.95
CA SER A 358 13.26 -11.09 5.16
C SER A 358 12.03 -10.19 5.38
N PHE A 359 10.83 -10.75 5.53
CA PHE A 359 9.64 -9.97 5.87
C PHE A 359 9.74 -9.31 7.25
N GLY A 360 10.33 -10.03 8.23
CA GLY A 360 10.63 -9.48 9.56
C GLY A 360 11.57 -8.27 9.46
N THR A 361 12.69 -8.46 8.77
CA THR A 361 13.69 -7.41 8.53
C THR A 361 13.08 -6.20 7.83
N GLN A 362 12.32 -6.40 6.75
CA GLN A 362 11.66 -5.32 6.02
C GLN A 362 10.69 -4.53 6.91
N LYS A 363 9.92 -5.21 7.75
CA LYS A 363 8.94 -4.57 8.64
C LYS A 363 9.60 -3.85 9.81
N GLN A 364 10.62 -4.42 10.43
CA GLN A 364 11.25 -3.89 11.63
C GLN A 364 12.35 -2.88 11.31
N HIS A 365 13.29 -3.21 10.42
CA HIS A 365 14.44 -2.38 10.14
C HIS A 365 14.20 -1.34 9.04
N TYR A 366 13.41 -1.67 8.01
CA TYR A 366 13.12 -0.74 6.91
C TYR A 366 11.78 -0.02 7.03
N SER A 367 11.18 -0.02 8.23
CA SER A 367 9.94 0.73 8.56
C SER A 367 8.72 0.37 7.71
N LEU A 368 8.70 -0.82 7.09
CA LEU A 368 7.56 -1.28 6.27
C LEU A 368 6.41 -1.87 7.08
N SER A 369 6.53 -1.96 8.42
CA SER A 369 5.42 -2.36 9.29
C SER A 369 4.22 -1.41 9.19
N ARG A 370 4.48 -0.09 8.99
CA ARG A 370 3.45 0.94 8.75
C ARG A 370 3.95 2.00 7.78
N ILE A 371 3.51 1.90 6.53
CA ILE A 371 3.93 2.79 5.46
C ILE A 371 3.30 4.18 5.61
N LYS A 372 4.13 5.20 5.88
CA LYS A 372 3.73 6.60 6.09
C LYS A 372 3.62 7.38 4.78
N ALA A 373 3.03 6.80 3.74
CA ALA A 373 2.79 7.47 2.47
C ALA A 373 1.47 8.26 2.49
N ARG A 374 1.34 9.26 1.63
CA ARG A 374 0.13 10.10 1.55
C ARG A 374 -0.84 9.67 0.45
N ASN A 375 -0.34 9.03 -0.61
CA ASN A 375 -1.13 8.58 -1.75
C ASN A 375 -0.68 7.20 -2.23
N ARG A 376 -1.51 6.56 -3.08
CA ARG A 376 -1.27 5.21 -3.58
C ARG A 376 0.10 5.04 -4.26
N LYS A 377 0.49 6.00 -5.12
CA LYS A 377 1.75 5.89 -5.87
C LYS A 377 2.97 5.92 -4.94
N THR A 378 2.98 6.83 -3.97
CA THR A 378 4.05 6.91 -2.97
C THR A 378 4.02 5.74 -1.99
N GLU A 379 2.88 5.10 -1.77
CA GLU A 379 2.78 3.88 -0.94
C GLU A 379 3.36 2.66 -1.64
N ILE A 380 3.22 2.59 -2.96
CA ILE A 380 3.84 1.54 -3.79
C ILE A 380 5.36 1.71 -3.88
N LEU A 381 5.86 2.94 -3.87
CA LEU A 381 7.29 3.23 -3.92
C LEU A 381 8.04 2.80 -2.65
N TRP A 382 7.36 2.83 -1.50
CA TRP A 382 7.95 2.37 -0.24
C TRP A 382 8.19 0.87 -0.20
#